data_3af100afe492f75243b9dcbc9926bcfd
#
_entry.id   3af100afe492f75243b9dcbc9926bcfd
#
_cell.length_a   1.000
_cell.length_b   1.000
_cell.length_c   1.000
_cell.angle_alpha   90.00
_cell.angle_beta   90.00
_cell.angle_gamma   90.00
#
_symmetry.space_group_name_H-M   'P 1'
#
loop_
_entity.id
_entity.type
_entity.pdbx_description
1 polymer ?
#
loop_
_entity_poly.entity_id
_entity_poly.type
_entity_poly.pdbx_seq_one_letter_code
_entity_poly.pdbx_strand_id
1 'polypeptide(L)'
;MMRLHRGARLLLAGSLLLALAACGDDDAGGSGSASPSGPEPAAEGLSGSITVFAAASLTDAFEEVATAFEEANPEASVELNFGASSALREQILAGAPADVFASANPSNMDQVVEAGEVEGEEQVFVRNELEIAVPAGNPGDVDGLDDFADPDLLIGLCAEQVPCGEFGREALANAGVTPAQDTDEPDVRSLLTKVEAGDLDAGIVYTTDVLAAGDAVEGVEIPEEDNVIAEYPIASLSRAASPEVAEAFVAFVLSGEGQEILESFGFLPA
;
A
#
# COMPACT_ATOMS: atom_id res chain seq x y z
N MET A 1 -13.86 -40.61 -35.76
CA MET A 1 -14.75 -40.00 -36.76
C MET A 1 -14.45 -38.49 -36.73
N MET A 2 -13.50 -37.98 -37.43
CA MET A 2 -13.33 -37.60 -38.82
C MET A 2 -14.42 -36.64 -39.34
N ARG A 3 -14.05 -35.36 -39.46
CA ARG A 3 -14.25 -34.58 -40.67
C ARG A 3 -13.46 -33.26 -40.65
N LEU A 4 -12.46 -33.22 -41.54
CA LEU A 4 -11.82 -32.01 -42.09
C LEU A 4 -12.81 -31.26 -42.96
N HIS A 5 -12.73 -29.92 -43.01
CA HIS A 5 -13.06 -29.16 -44.22
C HIS A 5 -11.99 -28.11 -44.47
N ARG A 6 -11.37 -28.24 -45.65
CA ARG A 6 -10.45 -27.35 -46.36
C ARG A 6 -11.26 -26.39 -47.28
N GLY A 7 -10.67 -25.25 -47.55
CA GLY A 7 -10.96 -24.42 -48.72
C GLY A 7 -11.01 -22.91 -48.36
N ALA A 8 -10.53 -21.92 -49.07
CA ALA A 8 -9.76 -21.86 -50.28
C ALA A 8 -9.17 -20.43 -50.39
N ARG A 9 -8.05 -20.32 -51.02
CA ARG A 9 -7.32 -19.10 -51.37
C ARG A 9 -8.10 -18.27 -52.40
N LEU A 10 -8.03 -16.93 -52.31
CA LEU A 10 -8.15 -16.09 -53.51
C LEU A 10 -7.14 -14.94 -53.46
N LEU A 11 -6.22 -14.97 -54.38
CA LEU A 11 -5.31 -13.90 -54.79
C LEU A 11 -6.04 -12.97 -55.76
N LEU A 12 -5.89 -11.65 -55.60
CA LEU A 12 -6.08 -10.75 -56.75
C LEU A 12 -5.00 -9.65 -56.67
N ALA A 13 -4.22 -9.63 -57.74
CA ALA A 13 -3.20 -8.66 -58.10
C ALA A 13 -3.79 -7.60 -59.05
N GLY A 14 -3.16 -6.47 -59.14
CA GLY A 14 -3.33 -5.46 -60.17
C GLY A 14 -3.51 -4.06 -59.59
N SER A 15 -2.94 -2.97 -60.00
CA SER A 15 -2.04 -2.65 -61.10
C SER A 15 -1.44 -1.27 -60.87
N LEU A 16 -0.24 -1.14 -61.31
CA LEU A 16 0.64 0.01 -61.45
C LEU A 16 0.04 1.08 -62.39
N LEU A 17 0.14 2.37 -62.02
CA LEU A 17 0.06 3.48 -62.99
C LEU A 17 1.06 4.58 -62.58
N LEU A 18 2.15 4.69 -63.36
CA LEU A 18 3.06 5.81 -63.44
C LEU A 18 2.41 6.94 -64.26
N ALA A 19 2.58 8.18 -63.81
CA ALA A 19 2.51 9.36 -64.70
C ALA A 19 3.60 10.35 -64.32
N LEU A 20 4.59 10.49 -65.19
CA LEU A 20 5.55 11.61 -65.25
C LEU A 20 4.95 12.74 -66.09
N ALA A 21 5.18 13.97 -65.67
CA ALA A 21 5.42 15.19 -66.46
C ALA A 21 5.48 16.38 -65.50
N ALA A 22 6.26 17.43 -65.65
CA ALA A 22 7.34 17.93 -66.44
C ALA A 22 7.73 19.28 -65.82
N CYS A 23 8.96 19.69 -66.04
CA CYS A 23 9.62 20.92 -65.63
C CYS A 23 8.89 22.23 -65.94
N GLY A 24 9.09 23.23 -65.08
CA GLY A 24 8.85 24.64 -65.37
C GLY A 24 9.68 25.47 -64.36
N ASP A 25 10.76 26.12 -64.89
CA ASP A 25 11.65 27.10 -64.23
C ASP A 25 10.90 28.42 -64.02
N ASP A 26 11.24 29.09 -62.96
CA ASP A 26 11.75 30.45 -62.82
C ASP A 26 11.32 31.20 -61.54
N ASP A 27 12.36 31.58 -60.81
CA ASP A 27 12.65 32.84 -60.14
C ASP A 27 12.03 33.34 -58.85
N ALA A 28 12.96 33.53 -57.93
CA ALA A 28 13.15 34.60 -56.94
C ALA A 28 12.24 34.73 -55.68
N GLY A 29 12.84 34.47 -54.56
CA GLY A 29 12.80 35.39 -53.42
C GLY A 29 11.86 35.03 -52.28
N GLY A 30 12.42 34.56 -51.18
CA GLY A 30 11.73 34.62 -49.88
C GLY A 30 12.10 33.50 -48.92
N SER A 31 13.16 33.71 -48.16
CA SER A 31 13.49 32.89 -46.98
C SER A 31 12.34 32.82 -45.99
N GLY A 32 11.80 31.66 -45.82
CA GLY A 32 10.85 31.34 -44.80
C GLY A 32 10.81 29.84 -44.64
N SER A 33 11.85 29.24 -44.04
CA SER A 33 11.76 27.86 -43.57
C SER A 33 10.77 27.79 -42.43
N ALA A 34 9.51 27.59 -42.78
CA ALA A 34 8.55 27.01 -41.86
C ALA A 34 8.74 25.49 -41.93
N SER A 35 9.51 24.95 -41.02
CA SER A 35 9.40 23.53 -40.68
C SER A 35 7.95 23.26 -40.27
N PRO A 36 7.29 22.24 -40.83
CA PRO A 36 6.05 21.79 -40.22
C PRO A 36 6.42 21.23 -38.85
N SER A 37 6.02 21.95 -37.78
CA SER A 37 5.91 21.35 -36.47
C SER A 37 4.87 20.23 -36.61
N GLY A 38 5.35 19.00 -36.72
CA GLY A 38 4.52 17.85 -36.47
C GLY A 38 3.93 18.00 -35.07
N PRO A 39 2.72 17.47 -34.84
CA PRO A 39 2.23 17.43 -33.47
C PRO A 39 3.32 16.80 -32.58
N GLU A 40 3.80 17.51 -31.56
CA GLU A 40 4.55 16.91 -30.49
C GLU A 40 3.72 15.72 -30.01
N PRO A 41 4.33 14.52 -29.82
CA PRO A 41 3.62 13.44 -29.18
C PRO A 41 3.12 13.99 -27.84
N ALA A 42 1.80 13.99 -27.65
CA ALA A 42 1.24 14.21 -26.32
C ALA A 42 1.99 13.26 -25.39
N ALA A 43 2.50 13.76 -24.28
CA ALA A 43 3.06 12.89 -23.26
C ALA A 43 1.99 11.82 -23.00
N GLU A 44 2.30 10.56 -23.30
CA GLU A 44 1.39 9.47 -22.99
C GLU A 44 1.17 9.51 -21.49
N GLY A 45 -0.09 9.70 -21.06
CA GLY A 45 -0.44 9.71 -19.64
C GLY A 45 -0.11 8.37 -19.01
N LEU A 46 0.23 8.37 -17.74
CA LEU A 46 0.47 7.16 -16.97
C LEU A 46 -0.78 6.26 -17.04
N SER A 47 -0.63 5.03 -17.54
CA SER A 47 -1.76 4.12 -17.75
C SER A 47 -1.42 2.69 -17.37
N GLY A 48 -2.37 1.99 -16.76
CA GLY A 48 -2.21 0.60 -16.32
C GLY A 48 -2.89 0.34 -14.97
N SER A 49 -2.88 -0.91 -14.55
CA SER A 49 -3.42 -1.32 -13.25
C SER A 49 -2.32 -1.90 -12.39
N ILE A 50 -2.34 -1.57 -11.10
CA ILE A 50 -1.44 -2.13 -10.10
C ILE A 50 -2.23 -2.73 -8.94
N THR A 51 -1.65 -3.75 -8.30
CA THR A 51 -2.12 -4.31 -7.04
C THR A 51 -1.15 -3.93 -5.92
N VAL A 52 -1.64 -3.20 -4.95
CA VAL A 52 -0.87 -2.76 -3.77
C VAL A 52 -1.19 -3.64 -2.60
N PHE A 53 -0.19 -4.33 -2.07
CA PHE A 53 -0.28 -5.07 -0.82
C PHE A 53 0.15 -4.14 0.32
N ALA A 54 -0.79 -3.80 1.21
CA ALA A 54 -0.56 -2.84 2.28
C ALA A 54 -0.95 -3.40 3.66
N ALA A 55 -0.19 -3.04 4.68
CA ALA A 55 -0.50 -3.41 6.05
C ALA A 55 -1.92 -2.98 6.45
N ALA A 56 -2.60 -3.78 7.27
CA ALA A 56 -3.99 -3.56 7.68
C ALA A 56 -4.22 -2.18 8.34
N SER A 57 -3.23 -1.67 9.08
CA SER A 57 -3.26 -0.32 9.67
C SER A 57 -3.27 0.83 8.65
N LEU A 58 -2.92 0.56 7.39
CA LEU A 58 -2.92 1.55 6.30
C LEU A 58 -4.27 1.66 5.58
N THR A 59 -5.28 0.85 5.94
CA THR A 59 -6.53 0.70 5.16
C THR A 59 -7.13 2.04 4.78
N ASP A 60 -7.56 2.84 5.75
CA ASP A 60 -8.31 4.07 5.48
C ASP A 60 -7.46 5.12 4.75
N ALA A 61 -6.19 5.27 5.15
CA ALA A 61 -5.27 6.22 4.53
C ALA A 61 -4.92 5.84 3.08
N PHE A 62 -4.69 4.55 2.80
CA PHE A 62 -4.35 4.10 1.45
C PHE A 62 -5.53 4.09 0.49
N GLU A 63 -6.77 3.96 0.99
CA GLU A 63 -7.97 4.17 0.17
C GLU A 63 -8.05 5.62 -0.33
N GLU A 64 -7.71 6.60 0.50
CA GLU A 64 -7.66 8.01 0.10
C GLU A 64 -6.44 8.32 -0.79
N VAL A 65 -5.27 7.78 -0.46
CA VAL A 65 -4.06 7.89 -1.30
C VAL A 65 -4.32 7.33 -2.70
N ALA A 66 -4.94 6.14 -2.81
CA ALA A 66 -5.26 5.54 -4.10
C ALA A 66 -6.25 6.39 -4.89
N THR A 67 -7.28 6.92 -4.23
CA THR A 67 -8.26 7.82 -4.85
C THR A 67 -7.58 9.07 -5.40
N ALA A 68 -6.74 9.74 -4.62
CA ALA A 68 -6.02 10.93 -5.05
C ALA A 68 -5.02 10.64 -6.20
N PHE A 69 -4.34 9.49 -6.14
CA PHE A 69 -3.46 9.05 -7.22
C PHE A 69 -4.21 8.80 -8.54
N GLU A 70 -5.38 8.14 -8.49
CA GLU A 70 -6.21 7.88 -9.67
C GLU A 70 -6.83 9.18 -10.23
N GLU A 71 -7.21 10.14 -9.38
CA GLU A 71 -7.67 11.46 -9.82
C GLU A 71 -6.57 12.23 -10.57
N ALA A 72 -5.32 12.12 -10.11
CA ALA A 72 -4.16 12.71 -10.77
C ALA A 72 -3.76 11.94 -12.05
N ASN A 73 -4.10 10.64 -12.16
CA ASN A 73 -3.74 9.74 -13.24
C ASN A 73 -4.95 8.94 -13.75
N PRO A 74 -5.89 9.54 -14.50
CA PRO A 74 -7.19 8.94 -14.83
C PRO A 74 -7.15 7.65 -15.66
N GLU A 75 -6.00 7.30 -16.26
CA GLU A 75 -5.79 6.07 -17.02
C GLU A 75 -5.06 4.98 -16.21
N ALA A 76 -4.68 5.28 -14.96
CA ALA A 76 -4.14 4.33 -13.99
C ALA A 76 -5.23 3.84 -13.04
N SER A 77 -5.08 2.63 -12.50
CA SER A 77 -5.96 2.10 -11.46
C SER A 77 -5.19 1.33 -10.39
N VAL A 78 -5.67 1.41 -9.15
CA VAL A 78 -5.04 0.81 -7.96
C VAL A 78 -6.01 -0.17 -7.32
N GLU A 79 -5.63 -1.44 -7.26
CA GLU A 79 -6.31 -2.44 -6.45
C GLU A 79 -5.58 -2.59 -5.11
N LEU A 80 -6.30 -2.40 -4.01
CA LEU A 80 -5.74 -2.50 -2.66
C LEU A 80 -6.03 -3.87 -2.05
N ASN A 81 -5.02 -4.51 -1.47
CA ASN A 81 -5.13 -5.74 -0.72
C ASN A 81 -4.51 -5.55 0.66
N PHE A 82 -5.36 -5.54 1.69
CA PHE A 82 -4.96 -5.29 3.06
C PHE A 82 -4.83 -6.57 3.88
N GLY A 83 -3.86 -6.58 4.79
CA GLY A 83 -3.64 -7.70 5.70
C GLY A 83 -2.42 -7.50 6.60
N ALA A 84 -2.13 -8.48 7.44
CA ALA A 84 -0.88 -8.46 8.19
C ALA A 84 0.33 -8.46 7.24
N SER A 85 1.32 -7.60 7.50
CA SER A 85 2.53 -7.53 6.66
C SER A 85 3.23 -8.89 6.51
N SER A 86 3.23 -9.73 7.55
CA SER A 86 3.77 -11.09 7.49
C SER A 86 3.00 -12.00 6.52
N ALA A 87 1.67 -11.92 6.50
CA ALA A 87 0.86 -12.71 5.57
C ALA A 87 1.00 -12.22 4.13
N LEU A 88 1.08 -10.90 3.93
CA LEU A 88 1.30 -10.29 2.61
C LEU A 88 2.70 -10.65 2.07
N ARG A 89 3.75 -10.56 2.92
CA ARG A 89 5.10 -11.04 2.58
C ARG A 89 5.09 -12.51 2.13
N GLU A 90 4.43 -13.40 2.87
CA GLU A 90 4.35 -14.82 2.50
C GLU A 90 3.67 -15.01 1.13
N GLN A 91 2.63 -14.25 0.84
CA GLN A 91 1.96 -14.27 -0.46
C GLN A 91 2.89 -13.77 -1.58
N ILE A 92 3.65 -12.69 -1.36
CA ILE A 92 4.63 -12.15 -2.32
C ILE A 92 5.69 -13.21 -2.61
N LEU A 93 6.28 -13.81 -1.56
CA LEU A 93 7.30 -14.85 -1.69
C LEU A 93 6.76 -16.14 -2.34
N ALA A 94 5.46 -16.40 -2.21
CA ALA A 94 4.78 -17.50 -2.92
C ALA A 94 4.42 -17.15 -4.37
N GLY A 95 4.68 -15.91 -4.83
CA GLY A 95 4.45 -15.47 -6.21
C GLY A 95 3.07 -14.86 -6.46
N ALA A 96 2.42 -14.31 -5.45
CA ALA A 96 1.19 -13.54 -5.64
C ALA A 96 1.46 -12.33 -6.56
N PRO A 97 0.48 -11.94 -7.39
CA PRO A 97 0.61 -10.80 -8.29
C PRO A 97 0.44 -9.48 -7.50
N ALA A 98 1.51 -9.03 -6.87
CA ALA A 98 1.58 -7.73 -6.20
C ALA A 98 2.59 -6.85 -6.93
N ASP A 99 2.28 -5.57 -7.07
CA ASP A 99 3.10 -4.58 -7.76
C ASP A 99 3.81 -3.63 -6.79
N VAL A 100 3.19 -3.38 -5.64
CA VAL A 100 3.75 -2.57 -4.54
C VAL A 100 3.52 -3.28 -3.21
N PHE A 101 4.49 -3.18 -2.30
CA PHE A 101 4.36 -3.64 -0.92
C PHE A 101 4.61 -2.49 0.05
N ALA A 102 3.67 -2.26 0.98
CA ALA A 102 3.77 -1.31 2.08
C ALA A 102 3.61 -2.06 3.40
N SER A 103 4.70 -2.18 4.15
CA SER A 103 4.78 -2.96 5.39
C SER A 103 4.68 -2.07 6.63
N ALA A 104 4.13 -2.60 7.73
CA ALA A 104 4.08 -1.92 9.03
C ALA A 104 5.34 -2.18 9.90
N ASN A 105 6.34 -2.88 9.36
CA ASN A 105 7.66 -3.01 9.99
C ASN A 105 8.74 -3.29 8.95
N PRO A 106 10.01 -2.94 9.23
CA PRO A 106 11.14 -3.25 8.36
C PRO A 106 11.37 -4.76 8.20
N SER A 107 11.22 -5.56 9.27
CA SER A 107 11.58 -6.98 9.26
C SER A 107 10.82 -7.82 8.22
N ASN A 108 9.59 -7.44 7.87
CA ASN A 108 8.84 -8.08 6.78
C ASN A 108 9.29 -7.59 5.40
N MET A 109 9.62 -6.30 5.25
CA MET A 109 10.15 -5.75 4.01
C MET A 109 11.54 -6.34 3.69
N ASP A 110 12.43 -6.40 4.67
CA ASP A 110 13.78 -6.96 4.54
C ASP A 110 13.76 -8.36 3.92
N GLN A 111 12.82 -9.21 4.33
CA GLN A 111 12.70 -10.56 3.78
C GLN A 111 12.28 -10.58 2.31
N VAL A 112 11.48 -9.60 1.86
CA VAL A 112 11.11 -9.42 0.46
C VAL A 112 12.29 -8.90 -0.35
N VAL A 113 13.06 -7.97 0.23
CA VAL A 113 14.34 -7.45 -0.35
C VAL A 113 15.37 -8.56 -0.47
N GLU A 114 15.60 -9.34 0.60
CA GLU A 114 16.55 -10.47 0.60
C GLU A 114 16.18 -11.56 -0.42
N ALA A 115 14.89 -11.73 -0.70
CA ALA A 115 14.42 -12.65 -1.73
C ALA A 115 14.60 -12.10 -3.16
N GLY A 116 14.98 -10.82 -3.34
CA GLY A 116 15.15 -10.17 -4.64
C GLY A 116 13.82 -9.81 -5.32
N GLU A 117 12.76 -9.64 -4.56
CA GLU A 117 11.41 -9.34 -5.07
C GLU A 117 11.13 -7.82 -5.14
N VAL A 118 12.05 -6.96 -4.67
CA VAL A 118 11.93 -5.49 -4.73
C VAL A 118 12.66 -4.95 -5.95
N GLU A 119 12.08 -3.98 -6.62
CA GLU A 119 12.72 -3.18 -7.66
C GLU A 119 13.26 -1.87 -7.04
N GLY A 120 14.55 -1.64 -7.18
CA GLY A 120 15.22 -0.49 -6.57
C GLY A 120 15.48 -0.66 -5.07
N GLU A 121 15.17 0.37 -4.29
CA GLU A 121 15.37 0.41 -2.84
C GLU A 121 14.04 0.69 -2.14
N GLU A 122 13.82 0.03 -1.00
CA GLU A 122 12.69 0.35 -0.11
C GLU A 122 12.91 1.72 0.56
N GLN A 123 11.82 2.38 0.91
CA GLN A 123 11.86 3.67 1.58
C GLN A 123 10.88 3.70 2.75
N VAL A 124 11.34 4.12 3.93
CA VAL A 124 10.44 4.44 5.04
C VAL A 124 9.64 5.67 4.64
N PHE A 125 8.31 5.57 4.63
CA PHE A 125 7.43 6.64 4.18
C PHE A 125 6.64 7.30 5.30
N VAL A 126 6.35 6.57 6.39
CA VAL A 126 5.72 7.08 7.62
C VAL A 126 6.19 6.28 8.82
N ARG A 127 5.86 6.80 10.02
CA ARG A 127 5.96 6.10 11.30
C ARG A 127 4.61 6.07 12.00
N ASN A 128 4.50 5.21 13.01
CA ASN A 128 3.32 5.11 13.86
C ASN A 128 3.73 4.78 15.30
N GLU A 129 2.84 5.05 16.23
CA GLU A 129 3.01 4.73 17.64
C GLU A 129 1.96 3.73 18.09
N LEU A 130 2.26 2.97 19.13
CA LEU A 130 1.30 2.08 19.76
C LEU A 130 0.42 2.84 20.74
N GLU A 131 -0.81 2.37 20.86
CA GLU A 131 -1.79 2.84 21.83
C GLU A 131 -2.64 1.65 22.31
N ILE A 132 -3.12 1.70 23.54
CA ILE A 132 -4.07 0.70 24.02
C ILE A 132 -5.46 1.12 23.60
N ALA A 133 -6.15 0.30 22.82
CA ALA A 133 -7.56 0.48 22.53
C ALA A 133 -8.42 -0.22 23.58
N VAL A 134 -9.41 0.49 24.12
CA VAL A 134 -10.44 -0.02 25.00
C VAL A 134 -11.84 0.28 24.44
N PRO A 135 -12.87 -0.50 24.71
CA PRO A 135 -14.24 -0.18 24.29
C PRO A 135 -14.68 1.18 24.85
N ALA A 136 -15.60 1.85 24.14
CA ALA A 136 -16.12 3.16 24.57
C ALA A 136 -16.61 3.14 26.03
N GLY A 137 -16.15 4.11 26.82
CA GLY A 137 -16.42 4.22 28.25
C GLY A 137 -15.54 3.32 29.13
N ASN A 138 -14.56 2.65 28.57
CA ASN A 138 -13.54 1.85 29.26
C ASN A 138 -14.13 0.96 30.39
N PRO A 139 -14.99 0.00 30.08
CA PRO A 139 -15.67 -0.81 31.09
C PRO A 139 -14.73 -1.69 31.91
N GLY A 140 -13.54 -2.00 31.38
CA GLY A 140 -12.48 -2.76 32.08
C GLY A 140 -11.65 -1.91 33.04
N ASP A 141 -11.84 -0.57 33.07
CA ASP A 141 -11.04 0.37 33.89
C ASP A 141 -9.52 0.20 33.64
N VAL A 142 -9.15 0.01 32.37
CA VAL A 142 -7.77 -0.20 31.92
C VAL A 142 -7.05 1.14 31.83
N ASP A 143 -6.00 1.32 32.64
CA ASP A 143 -5.27 2.58 32.75
C ASP A 143 -3.86 2.53 32.09
N GLY A 144 -3.36 1.33 31.73
CA GLY A 144 -2.03 1.18 31.13
C GLY A 144 -1.61 -0.27 30.87
N LEU A 145 -0.33 -0.45 30.52
CA LEU A 145 0.24 -1.77 30.20
C LEU A 145 0.23 -2.74 31.38
N ASP A 146 0.28 -2.26 32.63
CA ASP A 146 0.28 -3.12 33.83
C ASP A 146 -1.01 -3.97 33.91
N ASP A 147 -2.13 -3.45 33.41
CA ASP A 147 -3.43 -4.14 33.42
C ASP A 147 -3.46 -5.35 32.49
N PHE A 148 -2.55 -5.42 31.53
CA PHE A 148 -2.43 -6.60 30.66
C PHE A 148 -1.98 -7.88 31.41
N ALA A 149 -1.52 -7.77 32.64
CA ALA A 149 -1.21 -8.91 33.52
C ALA A 149 -2.40 -9.38 34.36
N ASP A 150 -3.55 -8.66 34.34
CA ASP A 150 -4.74 -9.03 35.09
C ASP A 150 -5.51 -10.17 34.39
N PRO A 151 -5.61 -11.36 35.01
CA PRO A 151 -6.31 -12.49 34.44
C PRO A 151 -7.85 -12.36 34.45
N ASP A 152 -8.40 -11.33 35.08
CA ASP A 152 -9.84 -11.06 35.13
C ASP A 152 -10.29 -10.17 33.93
N LEU A 153 -9.33 -9.56 33.19
CA LEU A 153 -9.58 -8.80 31.97
C LEU A 153 -9.44 -9.68 30.72
N LEU A 154 -10.27 -9.42 29.71
CA LEU A 154 -10.19 -10.07 28.40
C LEU A 154 -9.21 -9.29 27.50
N ILE A 155 -7.99 -9.77 27.44
CA ILE A 155 -6.90 -9.12 26.71
C ILE A 155 -6.66 -9.76 25.34
N GLY A 156 -6.67 -8.93 24.30
CA GLY A 156 -6.26 -9.32 22.96
C GLY A 156 -4.91 -8.74 22.55
N LEU A 157 -4.09 -9.54 21.90
CA LEU A 157 -2.90 -9.08 21.17
C LEU A 157 -2.97 -9.55 19.74
N CYS A 158 -2.20 -8.93 18.86
CA CYS A 158 -1.92 -9.54 17.56
C CYS A 158 -0.99 -10.76 17.75
N ALA A 159 -1.04 -11.71 16.83
CA ALA A 159 -0.12 -12.85 16.83
C ALA A 159 1.35 -12.38 16.76
N GLU A 160 2.24 -13.12 17.43
CA GLU A 160 3.64 -12.72 17.61
C GLU A 160 4.38 -12.38 16.29
N GLN A 161 4.04 -13.07 15.20
CA GLN A 161 4.71 -12.91 13.91
C GLN A 161 4.19 -11.72 13.07
N VAL A 162 3.15 -11.02 13.51
CA VAL A 162 2.65 -9.83 12.79
C VAL A 162 3.17 -8.55 13.45
N PRO A 163 3.30 -7.41 12.71
CA PRO A 163 3.92 -6.20 13.25
C PRO A 163 3.34 -5.71 14.58
N CYS A 164 2.00 -5.59 14.69
CA CYS A 164 1.36 -5.18 15.94
C CYS A 164 1.60 -6.15 17.11
N GLY A 165 1.79 -7.42 16.82
CA GLY A 165 2.12 -8.44 17.82
C GLY A 165 3.58 -8.41 18.25
N GLU A 166 4.50 -8.17 17.33
CA GLU A 166 5.93 -7.95 17.59
C GLU A 166 6.11 -6.71 18.50
N PHE A 167 5.62 -5.55 18.04
CA PHE A 167 5.77 -4.28 18.76
C PHE A 167 4.98 -4.22 20.06
N GLY A 168 3.76 -4.77 20.12
CA GLY A 168 2.97 -4.82 21.34
C GLY A 168 3.63 -5.64 22.45
N ARG A 169 4.27 -6.76 22.08
CA ARG A 169 5.05 -7.56 23.06
C ARG A 169 6.35 -6.87 23.44
N GLU A 170 6.98 -6.11 22.55
CA GLU A 170 8.14 -5.30 22.88
C GLU A 170 7.77 -4.20 23.89
N ALA A 171 6.66 -3.48 23.68
CA ALA A 171 6.17 -2.47 24.63
C ALA A 171 5.87 -3.08 26.01
N LEU A 172 5.18 -4.22 26.05
CA LEU A 172 4.94 -4.94 27.30
C LEU A 172 6.25 -5.39 27.99
N ALA A 173 7.23 -5.83 27.21
CA ALA A 173 8.54 -6.21 27.75
C ALA A 173 9.32 -5.00 28.28
N ASN A 174 9.23 -3.83 27.62
CA ASN A 174 9.82 -2.58 28.10
C ASN A 174 9.22 -2.18 29.46
N ALA A 175 7.90 -2.29 29.61
CA ALA A 175 7.18 -2.06 30.85
C ALA A 175 7.42 -3.17 31.90
N GLY A 176 8.05 -4.28 31.53
CA GLY A 176 8.27 -5.43 32.43
C GLY A 176 7.01 -6.27 32.67
N VAL A 177 6.01 -6.17 31.84
CA VAL A 177 4.71 -6.84 31.95
C VAL A 177 4.71 -8.15 31.18
N THR A 178 4.19 -9.21 31.82
CA THR A 178 3.88 -10.48 31.15
C THR A 178 2.38 -10.56 30.97
N PRO A 179 1.86 -10.48 29.74
CA PRO A 179 0.43 -10.40 29.53
C PRO A 179 -0.29 -11.72 29.85
N ALA A 180 -1.50 -11.59 30.41
CA ALA A 180 -2.47 -12.66 30.59
C ALA A 180 -3.44 -12.70 29.40
N GLN A 181 -2.90 -12.67 28.15
CA GLN A 181 -3.70 -12.56 26.92
C GLN A 181 -4.63 -13.75 26.69
N ASP A 182 -5.82 -13.48 26.19
CA ASP A 182 -6.84 -14.47 25.87
C ASP A 182 -6.82 -14.87 24.39
N THR A 183 -6.48 -13.91 23.51
CA THR A 183 -6.50 -14.15 22.06
C THR A 183 -5.28 -13.59 21.35
N ASP A 184 -4.92 -14.26 20.22
CA ASP A 184 -3.93 -13.79 19.26
C ASP A 184 -4.64 -13.51 17.93
N GLU A 185 -4.69 -12.24 17.52
CA GLU A 185 -5.38 -11.83 16.30
C GLU A 185 -4.47 -11.85 15.08
N PRO A 186 -5.01 -12.17 13.90
CA PRO A 186 -4.22 -12.30 12.70
C PRO A 186 -3.65 -10.97 12.18
N ASP A 187 -4.27 -9.85 12.52
CA ASP A 187 -3.87 -8.49 12.17
C ASP A 187 -4.51 -7.47 13.12
N VAL A 188 -4.07 -6.19 13.01
CA VAL A 188 -4.51 -5.12 13.91
C VAL A 188 -5.99 -4.76 13.74
N ARG A 189 -6.54 -4.84 12.53
CA ARG A 189 -7.96 -4.52 12.29
C ARG A 189 -8.89 -5.61 12.86
N SER A 190 -8.45 -6.86 12.85
CA SER A 190 -9.14 -7.96 13.51
C SER A 190 -9.16 -7.76 15.04
N LEU A 191 -8.05 -7.29 15.61
CA LEU A 191 -7.96 -6.94 17.04
C LEU A 191 -8.88 -5.77 17.38
N LEU A 192 -8.77 -4.66 16.64
CA LEU A 192 -9.58 -3.46 16.84
C LEU A 192 -11.07 -3.80 16.79
N THR A 193 -11.53 -4.56 15.79
CA THR A 193 -12.94 -4.96 15.65
C THR A 193 -13.49 -5.69 16.89
N LYS A 194 -12.67 -6.51 17.55
CA LYS A 194 -13.09 -7.19 18.79
C LYS A 194 -13.18 -6.24 19.98
N VAL A 195 -12.28 -5.26 20.05
CA VAL A 195 -12.35 -4.20 21.06
C VAL A 195 -13.59 -3.33 20.82
N GLU A 196 -13.84 -2.90 19.58
CA GLU A 196 -15.05 -2.13 19.19
C GLU A 196 -16.36 -2.87 19.56
N ALA A 197 -16.38 -4.19 19.38
CA ALA A 197 -17.53 -5.03 19.71
C ALA A 197 -17.71 -5.26 21.21
N GLY A 198 -16.72 -4.92 22.04
CA GLY A 198 -16.68 -5.23 23.48
C GLY A 198 -16.46 -6.72 23.76
N ASP A 199 -15.89 -7.46 22.80
CA ASP A 199 -15.49 -8.86 22.99
C ASP A 199 -14.16 -8.96 23.75
N LEU A 200 -13.40 -7.86 23.81
CA LEU A 200 -12.17 -7.69 24.56
C LEU A 200 -12.26 -6.41 25.40
N ASP A 201 -11.63 -6.42 26.57
CA ASP A 201 -11.53 -5.25 27.43
C ASP A 201 -10.41 -4.32 26.98
N ALA A 202 -9.33 -4.87 26.41
CA ALA A 202 -8.24 -4.08 25.83
C ALA A 202 -7.46 -4.83 24.75
N GLY A 203 -6.77 -4.05 23.88
CA GLY A 203 -5.80 -4.55 22.93
C GLY A 203 -4.76 -3.50 22.58
N ILE A 204 -3.54 -3.89 22.24
CA ILE A 204 -2.50 -2.97 21.77
C ILE A 204 -2.63 -2.88 20.25
N VAL A 205 -2.93 -1.66 19.78
CA VAL A 205 -3.11 -1.27 18.38
C VAL A 205 -2.18 -0.08 18.06
N TYR A 206 -2.38 0.57 16.93
CA TYR A 206 -1.69 1.82 16.64
C TYR A 206 -2.60 3.02 16.91
N THR A 207 -2.02 4.18 17.19
CA THR A 207 -2.73 5.45 17.37
C THR A 207 -3.67 5.73 16.18
N THR A 208 -3.23 5.43 14.95
CA THR A 208 -4.06 5.58 13.75
C THR A 208 -5.30 4.69 13.74
N ASP A 209 -5.24 3.50 14.35
CA ASP A 209 -6.38 2.59 14.46
C ASP A 209 -7.42 3.13 15.45
N VAL A 210 -6.97 3.70 16.57
CA VAL A 210 -7.84 4.38 17.55
C VAL A 210 -8.53 5.58 16.90
N LEU A 211 -7.78 6.40 16.17
CA LEU A 211 -8.34 7.54 15.43
C LEU A 211 -9.39 7.10 14.40
N ALA A 212 -9.12 6.03 13.66
CA ALA A 212 -10.04 5.50 12.65
C ALA A 212 -11.33 4.94 13.26
N ALA A 213 -11.25 4.31 14.44
CA ALA A 213 -12.42 3.79 15.15
C ALA A 213 -13.33 4.89 15.73
N GLY A 214 -12.81 6.11 15.92
CA GLY A 214 -13.56 7.25 16.45
C GLY A 214 -14.22 6.96 17.80
N ASP A 215 -15.51 7.23 17.93
CA ASP A 215 -16.25 7.08 19.19
C ASP A 215 -16.50 5.60 19.61
N ALA A 216 -16.08 4.62 18.82
CA ALA A 216 -16.30 3.21 19.12
C ALA A 216 -15.28 2.66 20.15
N VAL A 217 -14.11 3.27 20.22
CA VAL A 217 -13.07 2.93 21.20
C VAL A 217 -12.53 4.20 21.86
N GLU A 218 -11.89 4.03 23.02
CA GLU A 218 -11.05 5.05 23.65
C GLU A 218 -9.61 4.59 23.62
N GLY A 219 -8.67 5.53 23.43
CA GLY A 219 -7.24 5.29 23.49
C GLY A 219 -6.70 5.53 24.88
N VAL A 220 -5.86 4.61 25.37
CA VAL A 220 -5.05 4.80 26.57
C VAL A 220 -3.59 4.85 26.15
N GLU A 221 -2.94 5.97 26.47
CA GLU A 221 -1.56 6.27 26.05
C GLU A 221 -0.55 5.30 26.69
N ILE A 222 0.37 4.79 25.87
CA ILE A 222 1.53 4.05 26.35
C ILE A 222 2.67 5.06 26.60
N PRO A 223 3.29 5.07 27.81
CA PRO A 223 4.40 5.97 28.09
C PRO A 223 5.53 5.87 27.06
N GLU A 224 6.13 7.02 26.69
CA GLU A 224 7.17 7.09 25.63
C GLU A 224 8.34 6.12 25.90
N GLU A 225 8.72 5.91 27.17
CA GLU A 225 9.80 4.99 27.58
C GLU A 225 9.48 3.50 27.34
N ASP A 226 8.20 3.14 27.26
CA ASP A 226 7.73 1.77 27.04
C ASP A 226 7.21 1.57 25.61
N ASN A 227 6.85 2.66 24.91
CA ASN A 227 6.29 2.61 23.56
C ASN A 227 7.32 2.21 22.50
N VAL A 228 6.86 1.82 21.34
CA VAL A 228 7.67 1.45 20.16
C VAL A 228 7.22 2.27 18.97
N ILE A 229 8.19 2.89 18.31
CA ILE A 229 7.94 3.60 17.04
C ILE A 229 8.04 2.59 15.89
N ALA A 230 6.92 2.34 15.23
CA ALA A 230 6.85 1.49 14.06
C ALA A 230 7.25 2.26 12.80
N GLU A 231 8.26 1.80 12.08
CA GLU A 231 8.66 2.34 10.78
C GLU A 231 7.98 1.55 9.65
N TYR A 232 7.38 2.28 8.71
CA TYR A 232 6.63 1.71 7.59
C TYR A 232 7.42 1.89 6.29
N PRO A 233 8.07 0.84 5.78
CA PRO A 233 8.70 0.85 4.47
C PRO A 233 7.71 0.54 3.35
N ILE A 234 7.96 1.13 2.17
CA ILE A 234 7.25 0.88 0.91
C ILE A 234 8.25 0.61 -0.21
N ALA A 235 7.91 -0.28 -1.14
CA ALA A 235 8.69 -0.55 -2.33
C ALA A 235 7.82 -1.02 -3.50
N SER A 236 8.25 -0.72 -4.74
CA SER A 236 7.76 -1.41 -5.93
C SER A 236 8.37 -2.80 -6.01
N LEU A 237 7.62 -3.76 -6.55
CA LEU A 237 8.06 -5.13 -6.67
C LEU A 237 8.62 -5.43 -8.07
N SER A 238 9.66 -6.27 -8.12
CA SER A 238 10.40 -6.58 -9.35
C SER A 238 9.57 -7.30 -10.43
N ARG A 239 8.42 -7.87 -10.04
CA ARG A 239 7.49 -8.56 -10.94
C ARG A 239 6.22 -7.76 -11.22
N ALA A 240 6.23 -6.46 -10.95
CA ALA A 240 5.10 -5.58 -11.20
C ALA A 240 4.60 -5.69 -12.66
N ALA A 241 3.30 -5.82 -12.83
CA ALA A 241 2.67 -5.91 -14.15
C ALA A 241 2.72 -4.57 -14.89
N SER A 242 2.69 -3.47 -14.14
CA SER A 242 2.80 -2.09 -14.64
C SER A 242 3.89 -1.34 -13.84
N PRO A 243 5.20 -1.60 -14.11
CA PRO A 243 6.29 -1.06 -13.30
C PRO A 243 6.28 0.48 -13.20
N GLU A 244 6.00 1.17 -14.30
CA GLU A 244 5.94 2.64 -14.34
C GLU A 244 4.81 3.19 -13.43
N VAL A 245 3.67 2.50 -13.36
CA VAL A 245 2.56 2.88 -12.46
C VAL A 245 2.90 2.58 -11.01
N ALA A 246 3.56 1.45 -10.74
CA ALA A 246 4.00 1.07 -9.40
C ALA A 246 5.03 2.06 -8.84
N GLU A 247 6.04 2.43 -9.63
CA GLU A 247 7.03 3.44 -9.25
C GLU A 247 6.38 4.82 -9.03
N ALA A 248 5.44 5.20 -9.90
CA ALA A 248 4.72 6.46 -9.78
C ALA A 248 3.81 6.49 -8.53
N PHE A 249 3.18 5.37 -8.18
CA PHE A 249 2.40 5.25 -6.95
C PHE A 249 3.29 5.39 -5.71
N VAL A 250 4.43 4.70 -5.65
CA VAL A 250 5.41 4.86 -4.56
C VAL A 250 5.88 6.33 -4.47
N ALA A 251 6.20 6.95 -5.61
CA ALA A 251 6.59 8.36 -5.64
C ALA A 251 5.47 9.30 -5.17
N PHE A 252 4.21 8.99 -5.47
CA PHE A 252 3.06 9.75 -4.99
C PHE A 252 2.89 9.63 -3.47
N VAL A 253 2.99 8.42 -2.91
CA VAL A 253 2.98 8.20 -1.44
C VAL A 253 4.04 9.03 -0.74
N LEU A 254 5.23 9.16 -1.33
CA LEU A 254 6.36 9.94 -0.82
C LEU A 254 6.27 11.44 -1.12
N SER A 255 5.32 11.87 -1.94
CA SER A 255 5.14 13.29 -2.30
C SER A 255 4.53 14.08 -1.14
N GLY A 256 4.59 15.43 -1.25
CA GLY A 256 3.94 16.30 -0.27
C GLY A 256 2.44 16.02 -0.11
N GLU A 257 1.73 15.75 -1.22
CA GLU A 257 0.30 15.43 -1.22
C GLU A 257 0.02 14.09 -0.54
N GLY A 258 0.78 13.04 -0.89
CA GLY A 258 0.65 11.74 -0.24
C GLY A 258 0.95 11.79 1.26
N GLN A 259 1.95 12.57 1.66
CA GLN A 259 2.31 12.77 3.06
C GLN A 259 1.23 13.57 3.82
N GLU A 260 0.67 14.63 3.23
CA GLU A 260 -0.45 15.38 3.84
C GLU A 260 -1.67 14.48 4.09
N ILE A 261 -1.99 13.56 3.16
CA ILE A 261 -3.05 12.56 3.36
C ILE A 261 -2.70 11.68 4.57
N LEU A 262 -1.52 11.05 4.58
CA LEU A 262 -1.10 10.14 5.64
C LEU A 262 -1.08 10.82 7.02
N GLU A 263 -0.57 12.04 7.12
CA GLU A 263 -0.59 12.84 8.35
C GLU A 263 -2.02 13.13 8.83
N SER A 264 -2.98 13.31 7.91
CA SER A 264 -4.40 13.54 8.27
C SER A 264 -5.05 12.34 8.94
N PHE A 265 -4.53 11.13 8.71
CA PHE A 265 -4.91 9.89 9.38
C PHE A 265 -4.09 9.61 10.66
N GLY A 266 -3.22 10.52 11.07
CA GLY A 266 -2.45 10.42 12.31
C GLY A 266 -1.10 9.73 12.18
N PHE A 267 -0.64 9.40 10.97
CA PHE A 267 0.72 8.90 10.78
C PHE A 267 1.75 9.99 11.05
N LEU A 268 2.87 9.58 11.62
CA LEU A 268 4.02 10.45 11.85
C LEU A 268 4.92 10.49 10.62
N PRO A 269 5.58 11.62 10.33
CA PRO A 269 6.54 11.70 9.23
C PRO A 269 7.71 10.73 9.42
N ALA A 270 8.33 10.28 8.30
CA ALA A 270 9.45 9.34 8.25
C ALA A 270 10.73 9.85 8.92
#